data_9ef7a2a1e17f3622e2388f6435b76fd3
#
_entry.id   9ef7a2a1e17f3622e2388f6435b76fd3
#
_cell.length_a   1.000
_cell.length_b   1.000
_cell.length_c   1.000
_cell.angle_alpha   90.00
_cell.angle_beta   90.00
_cell.angle_gamma   90.00
#
_symmetry.space_group_name_H-M   'P 1'
#
loop_
_entity.id
_entity.type
_entity.pdbx_description
1 polymer ?
#
loop_
_entity_poly.entity_id
_entity_poly.type
_entity_poly.pdbx_seq_one_letter_code
_entity_poly.pdbx_strand_id
1 'polypeptide(L)'
;VGRGAVASLSAACLLAGTLTACSGGDEDPNGKLDEQHFGYQVSGPLLTTNAGSLEGTSTQAHRLSGRLYPGVFVPGPGGEMIPNTDLISAQPLPGPQRRVTYTISDNAVFSDGTPVTCTDYLLAFTAGQHPEIFGSHLPLFDDTEALDCTPGSKTFTVVFKEGRGDRWQDLFGAGTVLPAHAVARKAGKSIEELNAALQSEDPAQLAPIAQIWHHGFDFAQFDPELQVSFGPYVIESFGAQGEVNLIANEHYYGDRPAIDHLVIWPGTADSGELYRGGGLKVADLDDPNPAWFDVNAEDNQVDISTVVGQLSEMLTFPETGVWAIPENRQALSRCLDPRGVAAVSSEHAGVQVPPAPVHVLQQDDPLTSRVEDVAVLFMNVNIDEASVLSGMEVRVAYPYPNARQAAMVEAMRRSCEPAGVNIVDVTGEGKTLADLPHLATDEQGMQFVTDGEVDALLRPVDPMKEYPAAANQGNQVGNLRAQEHALWEQLPSVPLAAQPRTFAVNRGVGNVVPYTGLAGIGWNMDRWRIMPQDAIPSSSGGQQ
;
A
#
# COMPACT_ATOMS: atom_id res chain seq x y z
N VAL A 1 29.74 16.46 -70.99
CA VAL A 1 29.25 15.62 -72.09
C VAL A 1 28.50 14.45 -71.51
N GLY A 2 27.23 14.27 -71.91
CA GLY A 2 26.51 13.02 -71.85
C GLY A 2 25.30 13.01 -70.85
N ARG A 3 24.18 13.46 -71.38
CA ARG A 3 22.82 13.25 -70.87
C ARG A 3 22.40 11.77 -70.99
N GLY A 4 21.58 11.31 -70.04
CA GLY A 4 20.83 10.09 -70.19
C GLY A 4 19.70 10.03 -69.18
N ALA A 5 18.53 10.51 -69.60
CA ALA A 5 17.27 10.32 -68.84
C ALA A 5 16.68 8.95 -69.21
N VAL A 6 16.25 8.19 -68.25
CA VAL A 6 15.33 7.05 -68.44
C VAL A 6 14.20 7.17 -67.46
N ALA A 7 13.03 7.34 -67.99
CA ALA A 7 11.73 7.30 -67.29
C ALA A 7 11.40 5.84 -66.98
N SER A 8 10.94 5.56 -65.77
CA SER A 8 10.32 4.29 -65.39
C SER A 8 8.94 4.52 -64.86
N LEU A 9 7.97 3.91 -65.49
CA LEU A 9 6.55 3.91 -65.16
C LEU A 9 6.30 3.33 -63.77
N SER A 10 5.52 4.09 -63.05
CA SER A 10 4.90 3.64 -61.79
C SER A 10 3.68 2.75 -62.08
N ALA A 11 3.73 1.50 -61.66
CA ALA A 11 2.54 0.67 -61.56
C ALA A 11 2.03 0.77 -60.11
N ALA A 12 0.96 1.50 -59.92
CA ALA A 12 0.22 1.54 -58.66
C ALA A 12 -0.63 0.28 -58.51
N CYS A 13 -0.23 -0.67 -57.68
CA CYS A 13 -1.12 -1.70 -57.17
C CYS A 13 -1.82 -1.17 -55.93
N LEU A 14 -3.06 -0.74 -56.08
CA LEU A 14 -4.02 -0.55 -55.02
C LEU A 14 -4.41 -1.93 -54.46
N LEU A 15 -3.76 -2.34 -53.39
CA LEU A 15 -4.25 -3.40 -52.49
C LEU A 15 -5.14 -2.70 -51.47
N ALA A 16 -6.43 -2.75 -51.67
CA ALA A 16 -7.44 -2.50 -50.68
C ALA A 16 -7.35 -3.62 -49.62
N GLY A 17 -6.55 -3.39 -48.60
CA GLY A 17 -6.58 -4.18 -47.39
C GLY A 17 -7.82 -3.79 -46.63
N THR A 18 -8.83 -4.62 -46.66
CA THR A 18 -9.93 -4.59 -45.70
C THR A 18 -9.37 -4.83 -44.31
N LEU A 19 -9.33 -3.75 -43.54
CA LEU A 19 -9.25 -3.84 -42.09
C LEU A 19 -10.55 -4.50 -41.62
N THR A 20 -10.56 -5.82 -41.54
CA THR A 20 -11.48 -6.54 -40.68
C THR A 20 -11.04 -6.25 -39.27
N ALA A 21 -11.62 -5.24 -38.65
CA ALA A 21 -11.71 -5.18 -37.21
C ALA A 21 -12.43 -6.46 -36.78
N CYS A 22 -11.69 -7.40 -36.23
CA CYS A 22 -12.25 -8.48 -35.44
C CYS A 22 -12.69 -7.87 -34.09
N SER A 23 -13.82 -7.16 -34.11
CA SER A 23 -14.69 -7.01 -32.96
C SER A 23 -15.71 -8.14 -33.03
N GLY A 24 -15.25 -9.33 -32.76
CA GLY A 24 -16.08 -10.50 -32.55
C GLY A 24 -15.78 -10.95 -31.12
N GLY A 25 -16.14 -10.13 -30.13
CA GLY A 25 -16.53 -10.69 -28.83
C GLY A 25 -17.82 -11.44 -29.12
N ASP A 26 -17.78 -12.78 -29.07
CA ASP A 26 -18.98 -13.57 -28.89
C ASP A 26 -19.62 -13.08 -27.60
N GLU A 27 -20.60 -12.18 -27.69
CA GLU A 27 -21.53 -11.95 -26.61
C GLU A 27 -22.20 -13.30 -26.34
N ASP A 28 -21.75 -13.98 -25.29
CA ASP A 28 -22.46 -15.15 -24.79
C ASP A 28 -23.86 -14.66 -24.40
N PRO A 29 -24.93 -15.07 -25.11
CA PRO A 29 -26.28 -14.60 -24.83
C PRO A 29 -26.77 -14.98 -23.43
N ASN A 30 -25.96 -15.69 -22.66
CA ASN A 30 -26.24 -16.10 -21.30
C ASN A 30 -25.51 -15.27 -20.23
N GLY A 31 -24.73 -14.22 -20.60
CA GLY A 31 -24.12 -13.29 -19.63
C GLY A 31 -23.09 -13.94 -18.70
N LYS A 32 -22.37 -14.98 -19.17
CA LYS A 32 -21.29 -15.56 -18.38
C LYS A 32 -20.14 -14.56 -18.25
N LEU A 33 -19.62 -14.42 -17.05
CA LEU A 33 -18.40 -13.67 -16.82
C LEU A 33 -17.24 -14.34 -17.58
N ASP A 34 -16.48 -13.54 -18.34
CA ASP A 34 -15.31 -13.99 -19.07
C ASP A 34 -14.08 -13.92 -18.16
N GLU A 35 -13.43 -15.05 -17.92
CA GLU A 35 -12.19 -15.10 -17.13
C GLU A 35 -11.04 -14.33 -17.78
N GLN A 36 -11.00 -14.26 -19.11
CA GLN A 36 -9.92 -13.56 -19.81
C GLN A 36 -9.94 -12.05 -19.60
N HIS A 37 -11.06 -11.50 -19.12
CA HIS A 37 -11.26 -10.07 -18.88
C HIS A 37 -11.59 -9.75 -17.43
N PHE A 38 -11.15 -10.62 -16.49
CA PHE A 38 -11.44 -10.41 -15.07
C PHE A 38 -10.60 -9.26 -14.52
N GLY A 39 -11.18 -8.06 -14.44
CA GLY A 39 -10.53 -6.85 -13.94
C GLY A 39 -10.85 -6.54 -12.49
N TYR A 40 -9.80 -6.21 -11.75
CA TYR A 40 -9.85 -5.58 -10.44
C TYR A 40 -9.21 -4.21 -10.52
N GLN A 41 -9.95 -3.15 -10.20
CA GLN A 41 -9.42 -1.78 -10.18
C GLN A 41 -9.10 -1.36 -8.75
N VAL A 42 -7.87 -0.89 -8.52
CA VAL A 42 -7.46 -0.24 -7.27
C VAL A 42 -7.69 1.27 -7.37
N SER A 43 -7.91 1.94 -6.24
CA SER A 43 -7.86 3.41 -6.21
C SER A 43 -6.41 3.88 -6.24
N GLY A 44 -6.09 4.87 -7.07
CA GLY A 44 -4.77 5.44 -7.20
C GLY A 44 -3.79 4.70 -8.14
N PRO A 45 -2.56 5.18 -8.27
CA PRO A 45 -1.58 4.63 -9.19
C PRO A 45 -0.96 3.34 -8.66
N LEU A 46 -0.45 2.52 -9.59
CA LEU A 46 0.42 1.39 -9.31
C LEU A 46 1.86 1.80 -9.67
N LEU A 47 2.73 1.98 -8.69
CA LEU A 47 4.09 2.46 -8.89
C LEU A 47 5.13 1.36 -8.70
N THR A 48 4.97 0.50 -7.71
CA THR A 48 5.94 -0.53 -7.32
C THR A 48 5.25 -1.72 -6.67
N THR A 49 5.89 -2.89 -6.71
CA THR A 49 5.47 -4.05 -5.91
C THR A 49 6.11 -4.08 -4.52
N ASN A 50 7.10 -3.23 -4.26
CA ASN A 50 7.75 -3.14 -2.96
C ASN A 50 6.90 -2.30 -1.99
N ALA A 51 6.09 -2.96 -1.17
CA ALA A 51 5.24 -2.27 -0.19
C ALA A 51 6.00 -1.71 1.02
N GLY A 52 7.28 -2.01 1.16
CA GLY A 52 8.15 -1.49 2.22
C GLY A 52 8.93 -0.23 1.83
N SER A 53 8.94 0.17 0.56
CA SER A 53 9.61 1.41 0.12
C SER A 53 8.79 2.65 0.48
N LEU A 54 9.42 3.82 0.47
CA LEU A 54 8.75 5.11 0.71
C LEU A 54 7.57 5.33 -0.26
N GLU A 55 7.74 4.97 -1.53
CA GLU A 55 6.69 5.06 -2.55
C GLU A 55 5.61 3.99 -2.34
N GLY A 56 6.02 2.74 -2.08
CA GLY A 56 5.12 1.61 -1.94
C GLY A 56 4.19 1.72 -0.73
N THR A 57 4.72 2.17 0.40
CA THR A 57 3.93 2.43 1.62
C THR A 57 2.90 3.54 1.41
N SER A 58 3.23 4.54 0.59
CA SER A 58 2.37 5.70 0.32
C SER A 58 1.28 5.43 -0.71
N THR A 59 1.38 4.36 -1.49
CA THR A 59 0.52 4.09 -2.65
C THR A 59 -0.27 2.79 -2.50
N GLN A 60 -0.50 2.08 -3.60
CA GLN A 60 -1.37 0.89 -3.63
C GLN A 60 -0.59 -0.44 -3.63
N ALA A 61 0.72 -0.41 -3.33
CA ALA A 61 1.56 -1.61 -3.38
C ALA A 61 0.99 -2.76 -2.53
N HIS A 62 0.50 -2.49 -1.32
CA HIS A 62 -0.10 -3.51 -0.46
C HIS A 62 -1.31 -4.23 -1.08
N ARG A 63 -2.07 -3.57 -1.95
CA ARG A 63 -3.28 -4.14 -2.57
C ARG A 63 -2.97 -5.19 -3.62
N LEU A 64 -1.84 -5.03 -4.31
CA LEU A 64 -1.35 -5.98 -5.31
C LEU A 64 -0.39 -6.99 -4.69
N SER A 65 0.61 -6.48 -3.98
CA SER A 65 1.77 -7.28 -3.56
C SER A 65 1.45 -8.36 -2.55
N GLY A 66 0.34 -8.26 -1.82
CA GLY A 66 -0.08 -9.28 -0.89
C GLY A 66 -0.37 -10.65 -1.51
N ARG A 67 -0.59 -10.68 -2.83
CA ARG A 67 -0.78 -11.93 -3.58
C ARG A 67 0.43 -12.33 -4.43
N LEU A 68 1.45 -11.46 -4.47
CA LEU A 68 2.77 -11.74 -5.04
C LEU A 68 3.78 -12.13 -3.94
N TYR A 69 3.78 -11.38 -2.85
CA TYR A 69 4.66 -11.53 -1.69
C TYR A 69 3.81 -11.57 -0.41
N PRO A 70 3.17 -12.71 -0.11
CA PRO A 70 2.27 -12.81 1.04
C PRO A 70 3.02 -12.65 2.36
N GLY A 71 2.36 -12.05 3.34
CA GLY A 71 2.89 -11.89 4.68
C GLY A 71 2.88 -13.18 5.50
N VAL A 72 3.56 -13.15 6.64
CA VAL A 72 3.53 -14.24 7.64
C VAL A 72 2.13 -14.42 8.21
N PHE A 73 1.42 -13.30 8.38
CA PHE A 73 0.00 -13.28 8.73
C PHE A 73 -0.77 -12.52 7.63
N VAL A 74 -2.00 -12.92 7.45
CA VAL A 74 -2.95 -12.24 6.57
C VAL A 74 -4.00 -11.60 7.46
N PRO A 75 -4.09 -10.26 7.53
CA PRO A 75 -5.13 -9.59 8.29
C PRO A 75 -6.51 -9.90 7.71
N GLY A 76 -7.44 -10.34 8.55
CA GLY A 76 -8.82 -10.61 8.17
C GLY A 76 -9.73 -9.39 8.39
N PRO A 77 -10.95 -9.39 7.81
CA PRO A 77 -11.89 -8.26 7.86
C PRO A 77 -12.37 -7.91 9.27
N GLY A 78 -12.37 -8.85 10.19
CA GLY A 78 -12.74 -8.65 11.60
C GLY A 78 -11.55 -8.34 12.52
N GLY A 79 -10.38 -7.99 11.96
CA GLY A 79 -9.17 -7.72 12.72
C GLY A 79 -8.37 -8.96 13.10
N GLU A 80 -8.73 -10.12 12.55
CA GLU A 80 -8.00 -11.36 12.79
C GLU A 80 -6.61 -11.30 12.13
N MET A 81 -5.62 -11.84 12.80
CA MET A 81 -4.31 -12.13 12.23
C MET A 81 -4.27 -13.62 11.85
N ILE A 82 -4.60 -13.93 10.60
CA ILE A 82 -4.70 -15.29 10.08
C ILE A 82 -3.30 -15.81 9.76
N PRO A 83 -2.80 -16.86 10.45
CA PRO A 83 -1.48 -17.42 10.15
C PRO A 83 -1.42 -17.99 8.73
N ASN A 84 -0.39 -17.63 7.97
CA ASN A 84 -0.14 -18.16 6.62
C ASN A 84 0.68 -19.45 6.72
N THR A 85 0.06 -20.51 7.24
CA THR A 85 0.75 -21.77 7.58
C THR A 85 1.26 -22.56 6.38
N ASP A 86 0.74 -22.32 5.18
CA ASP A 86 1.29 -22.90 3.95
C ASP A 86 2.69 -22.37 3.66
N LEU A 87 2.94 -21.11 4.01
CA LEU A 87 4.22 -20.43 3.83
C LEU A 87 5.16 -20.62 5.03
N ILE A 88 4.67 -20.29 6.23
CA ILE A 88 5.53 -20.09 7.40
C ILE A 88 4.72 -20.17 8.68
N SER A 89 5.31 -20.71 9.72
CA SER A 89 4.78 -20.63 11.08
C SER A 89 5.65 -19.71 11.92
N ALA A 90 5.05 -19.01 12.87
CA ALA A 90 5.71 -18.11 13.79
C ALA A 90 5.34 -18.46 15.23
N GLN A 91 6.34 -18.62 16.09
CA GLN A 91 6.13 -19.01 17.48
C GLN A 91 6.90 -18.08 18.42
N PRO A 92 6.22 -17.29 19.25
CA PRO A 92 6.87 -16.54 20.31
C PRO A 92 7.45 -17.49 21.37
N LEU A 93 8.69 -17.24 21.75
CA LEU A 93 9.38 -18.01 22.77
C LEU A 93 9.10 -17.39 24.15
N PRO A 94 9.01 -18.23 25.21
CA PRO A 94 8.88 -17.72 26.58
C PRO A 94 10.18 -17.00 27.01
N GLY A 95 10.04 -15.97 27.84
CA GLY A 95 11.16 -15.20 28.37
C GLY A 95 10.83 -13.74 28.62
N PRO A 96 11.71 -12.99 29.27
CA PRO A 96 11.50 -11.57 29.56
C PRO A 96 11.63 -10.68 28.32
N GLN A 97 12.49 -11.08 27.40
CA GLN A 97 12.67 -10.41 26.10
C GLN A 97 11.89 -11.16 25.01
N ARG A 98 11.12 -10.44 24.22
CA ARG A 98 10.37 -11.02 23.10
C ARG A 98 11.34 -11.62 22.07
N ARG A 99 11.14 -12.90 21.77
CA ARG A 99 11.81 -13.62 20.69
C ARG A 99 10.77 -14.41 19.93
N VAL A 100 10.83 -14.39 18.62
CA VAL A 100 9.90 -15.14 17.76
C VAL A 100 10.70 -16.00 16.81
N THR A 101 10.46 -17.31 16.85
CA THR A 101 11.04 -18.25 15.89
C THR A 101 10.08 -18.47 14.75
N TYR A 102 10.60 -18.33 13.55
CA TYR A 102 9.89 -18.54 12.28
C TYR A 102 10.40 -19.82 11.63
N THR A 103 9.47 -20.63 11.12
CA THR A 103 9.79 -21.86 10.39
C THR A 103 9.09 -21.83 9.05
N ILE A 104 9.87 -21.68 7.97
CA ILE A 104 9.39 -21.63 6.59
C ILE A 104 9.07 -23.06 6.15
N SER A 105 7.93 -23.25 5.47
CA SER A 105 7.53 -24.53 4.89
C SER A 105 8.58 -25.04 3.89
N ASP A 106 8.88 -26.34 3.94
CA ASP A 106 9.81 -26.94 2.98
C ASP A 106 9.31 -26.84 1.54
N ASN A 107 8.00 -26.75 1.34
CA ASN A 107 7.36 -26.62 0.04
C ASN A 107 7.33 -25.17 -0.49
N ALA A 108 7.62 -24.18 0.36
CA ALA A 108 7.57 -22.77 -0.04
C ALA A 108 8.70 -22.46 -1.02
N VAL A 109 8.30 -22.12 -2.25
CA VAL A 109 9.19 -21.79 -3.36
C VAL A 109 8.69 -20.55 -4.11
N PHE A 110 9.61 -19.88 -4.78
CA PHE A 110 9.30 -18.82 -5.74
C PHE A 110 8.82 -19.41 -7.08
N SER A 111 8.26 -18.55 -7.91
CA SER A 111 7.77 -18.91 -9.26
C SER A 111 8.86 -19.41 -10.22
N ASP A 112 10.12 -19.13 -9.94
CA ASP A 112 11.28 -19.68 -10.65
C ASP A 112 11.79 -21.02 -10.04
N GLY A 113 11.10 -21.55 -9.04
CA GLY A 113 11.44 -22.80 -8.35
C GLY A 113 12.48 -22.64 -7.24
N THR A 114 13.00 -21.45 -7.00
CA THR A 114 13.98 -21.20 -5.91
C THR A 114 13.28 -21.30 -4.55
N PRO A 115 13.84 -22.02 -3.55
CA PRO A 115 13.25 -22.10 -2.22
C PRO A 115 13.20 -20.73 -1.50
N VAL A 116 12.10 -20.46 -0.81
CA VAL A 116 12.04 -19.34 0.15
C VAL A 116 12.89 -19.70 1.37
N THR A 117 13.76 -18.77 1.79
CA THR A 117 14.71 -19.00 2.89
C THR A 117 14.76 -17.82 3.85
N CYS A 118 15.45 -17.96 4.96
CA CYS A 118 15.62 -16.88 5.94
C CYS A 118 16.30 -15.64 5.37
N THR A 119 17.07 -15.76 4.27
CA THR A 119 17.75 -14.61 3.65
C THR A 119 16.74 -13.63 3.03
N ASP A 120 15.56 -14.10 2.56
CA ASP A 120 14.48 -13.23 2.08
C ASP A 120 13.95 -12.33 3.22
N TYR A 121 13.81 -12.90 4.40
CA TYR A 121 13.39 -12.18 5.62
C TYR A 121 14.50 -11.29 6.19
N LEU A 122 15.75 -11.73 6.10
CA LEU A 122 16.92 -10.91 6.48
C LEU A 122 17.03 -9.66 5.61
N LEU A 123 16.73 -9.76 4.31
CA LEU A 123 16.70 -8.60 3.40
C LEU A 123 15.66 -7.57 3.86
N ALA A 124 14.44 -8.01 4.18
CA ALA A 124 13.39 -7.13 4.70
C ALA A 124 13.76 -6.53 6.07
N PHE A 125 14.36 -7.34 6.95
CA PHE A 125 14.84 -6.90 8.26
C PHE A 125 15.91 -5.81 8.10
N THR A 126 16.93 -6.03 7.29
CA THR A 126 18.01 -5.07 7.06
C THR A 126 17.48 -3.78 6.44
N ALA A 127 16.54 -3.88 5.48
CA ALA A 127 15.88 -2.70 4.91
C ALA A 127 15.12 -1.89 5.97
N GLY A 128 14.47 -2.55 6.92
CA GLY A 128 13.77 -1.88 8.02
C GLY A 128 14.72 -1.28 9.07
N GLN A 129 15.89 -1.88 9.29
CA GLN A 129 16.90 -1.36 10.23
C GLN A 129 17.71 -0.17 9.67
N HIS A 130 17.79 -0.04 8.34
CA HIS A 130 18.57 0.98 7.64
C HIS A 130 17.73 1.76 6.62
N PRO A 131 16.67 2.47 7.09
CA PRO A 131 15.77 3.21 6.19
C PRO A 131 16.51 4.28 5.36
N GLU A 132 17.54 4.90 5.90
CA GLU A 132 18.37 5.90 5.23
C GLU A 132 19.22 5.31 4.08
N ILE A 133 19.47 4.00 4.07
CA ILE A 133 20.19 3.32 2.99
C ILE A 133 19.21 2.76 1.97
N PHE A 134 18.12 2.14 2.43
CA PHE A 134 17.18 1.42 1.58
C PHE A 134 16.03 2.30 1.04
N GLY A 135 15.82 3.51 1.55
CA GLY A 135 14.63 4.29 1.22
C GLY A 135 13.34 3.55 1.62
N SER A 136 13.38 2.92 2.78
CA SER A 136 12.29 2.11 3.31
C SER A 136 11.45 2.88 4.32
N HIS A 137 10.19 2.42 4.50
CA HIS A 137 9.33 2.83 5.60
C HIS A 137 8.72 1.59 6.24
N LEU A 138 9.44 1.03 7.19
CA LEU A 138 9.11 -0.21 7.90
C LEU A 138 9.30 0.00 9.42
N PRO A 139 8.53 0.92 10.05
CA PRO A 139 8.84 1.41 11.40
C PRO A 139 8.74 0.35 12.50
N LEU A 140 8.03 -0.76 12.30
CA LEU A 140 7.97 -1.83 13.30
C LEU A 140 9.31 -2.54 13.54
N PHE A 141 10.24 -2.45 12.57
CA PHE A 141 11.59 -3.00 12.76
C PHE A 141 12.42 -2.21 13.78
N ASP A 142 12.02 -0.99 14.12
CA ASP A 142 12.65 -0.22 15.22
C ASP A 142 12.53 -0.93 16.57
N ASP A 143 11.54 -1.81 16.74
CA ASP A 143 11.39 -2.63 17.95
C ASP A 143 12.33 -3.83 17.98
N THR A 144 12.99 -4.17 16.85
CA THR A 144 13.84 -5.36 16.74
C THR A 144 15.30 -5.06 17.04
N GLU A 145 16.02 -6.08 17.52
CA GLU A 145 17.44 -6.01 17.85
C GLU A 145 18.30 -6.86 16.90
N ALA A 146 17.84 -8.07 16.57
CA ALA A 146 18.60 -8.99 15.72
C ALA A 146 17.69 -9.98 14.98
N LEU A 147 18.17 -10.45 13.83
CA LEU A 147 17.64 -11.60 13.11
C LEU A 147 18.78 -12.57 12.80
N ASP A 148 18.71 -13.77 13.38
CA ASP A 148 19.68 -14.84 13.16
C ASP A 148 19.30 -15.64 11.90
N CYS A 149 20.12 -15.58 10.85
CA CYS A 149 19.93 -16.30 9.59
C CYS A 149 21.23 -16.89 9.08
N THR A 150 21.23 -18.22 8.87
CA THR A 150 22.26 -18.90 8.10
C THR A 150 21.76 -19.08 6.66
N PRO A 151 22.53 -18.76 5.62
CA PRO A 151 22.09 -18.89 4.22
C PRO A 151 21.47 -20.24 3.92
N GLY A 152 20.29 -20.23 3.26
CA GLY A 152 19.53 -21.43 2.93
C GLY A 152 18.70 -22.05 4.06
N SER A 153 18.77 -21.51 5.28
CA SER A 153 17.96 -21.99 6.41
C SER A 153 16.47 -21.72 6.19
N LYS A 154 15.66 -22.70 6.58
CA LYS A 154 14.19 -22.59 6.67
C LYS A 154 13.72 -22.09 8.04
N THR A 155 14.64 -21.85 8.96
CA THR A 155 14.32 -21.40 10.33
C THR A 155 15.18 -20.20 10.68
N PHE A 156 14.56 -19.20 11.31
CA PHE A 156 15.25 -18.02 11.85
C PHE A 156 14.52 -17.49 13.09
N THR A 157 15.22 -16.68 13.88
CA THR A 157 14.65 -16.07 15.07
C THR A 157 14.86 -14.56 15.03
N VAL A 158 13.79 -13.80 15.27
CA VAL A 158 13.84 -12.36 15.51
C VAL A 158 13.87 -12.11 17.00
N VAL A 159 14.84 -11.31 17.44
CA VAL A 159 14.98 -10.82 18.81
C VAL A 159 14.51 -9.37 18.84
N PHE A 160 13.64 -9.05 19.78
CA PHE A 160 13.13 -7.68 19.97
C PHE A 160 13.91 -6.99 21.10
N LYS A 161 13.96 -5.67 21.06
CA LYS A 161 14.50 -4.85 22.14
C LYS A 161 13.73 -5.10 23.43
N GLU A 162 14.38 -4.92 24.59
CA GLU A 162 13.75 -5.13 25.89
C GLU A 162 12.47 -4.28 26.05
N GLY A 163 11.37 -4.93 26.46
CA GLY A 163 10.08 -4.28 26.63
C GLY A 163 9.35 -3.89 25.34
N ARG A 164 9.79 -4.40 24.19
CA ARG A 164 9.24 -4.09 22.85
C ARG A 164 8.68 -5.33 22.17
N GLY A 165 8.03 -5.14 21.00
CA GLY A 165 7.58 -6.22 20.14
C GLY A 165 6.16 -6.70 20.40
N ASP A 166 5.25 -5.88 20.91
CA ASP A 166 3.84 -6.27 21.06
C ASP A 166 3.16 -6.51 19.70
N ARG A 167 3.61 -5.81 18.65
CA ARG A 167 3.11 -5.92 17.28
C ARG A 167 3.93 -6.84 16.37
N TRP A 168 4.55 -7.86 16.95
CA TRP A 168 5.40 -8.81 16.21
C TRP A 168 4.68 -9.54 15.06
N GLN A 169 3.35 -9.69 15.13
CA GLN A 169 2.55 -10.33 14.08
C GLN A 169 2.43 -9.47 12.82
N ASP A 170 2.58 -8.15 12.94
CA ASP A 170 2.58 -7.21 11.81
C ASP A 170 3.94 -7.08 11.13
N LEU A 171 5.00 -7.63 11.74
CA LEU A 171 6.31 -7.75 11.10
C LEU A 171 6.20 -8.65 9.85
N PHE A 172 6.97 -8.41 8.82
CA PHE A 172 6.94 -9.17 7.57
C PHE A 172 5.54 -9.25 6.94
N GLY A 173 4.88 -8.10 6.86
CA GLY A 173 3.57 -7.96 6.24
C GLY A 173 3.60 -8.17 4.73
N ALA A 174 2.40 -8.20 4.13
CA ALA A 174 2.22 -8.36 2.70
C ALA A 174 3.06 -7.35 1.88
N GLY A 175 3.80 -7.84 0.90
CA GLY A 175 4.59 -7.02 -0.02
C GLY A 175 5.92 -6.49 0.54
N THR A 176 6.33 -6.89 1.76
CA THR A 176 7.56 -6.39 2.39
C THR A 176 8.74 -7.36 2.31
N VAL A 177 8.48 -8.65 2.09
CA VAL A 177 9.51 -9.67 1.90
C VAL A 177 9.71 -9.91 0.41
N LEU A 178 10.88 -9.58 -0.11
CA LEU A 178 11.21 -9.63 -1.53
C LEU A 178 12.22 -10.75 -1.83
N PRO A 179 12.33 -11.24 -3.09
CA PRO A 179 13.17 -12.38 -3.45
C PRO A 179 14.67 -12.05 -3.35
N ALA A 180 15.30 -12.40 -2.25
CA ALA A 180 16.71 -12.12 -1.98
C ALA A 180 17.65 -12.74 -3.01
N HIS A 181 17.35 -13.95 -3.50
CA HIS A 181 18.17 -14.60 -4.54
C HIS A 181 18.17 -13.84 -5.87
N ALA A 182 17.02 -13.26 -6.23
CA ALA A 182 16.91 -12.44 -7.43
C ALA A 182 17.62 -11.09 -7.27
N VAL A 183 17.52 -10.49 -6.09
CA VAL A 183 18.29 -9.28 -5.72
C VAL A 183 19.80 -9.58 -5.75
N ALA A 184 20.25 -10.70 -5.17
CA ALA A 184 21.64 -11.12 -5.22
C ALA A 184 22.14 -11.25 -6.65
N ARG A 185 21.41 -11.98 -7.50
CA ARG A 185 21.74 -12.16 -8.92
C ARG A 185 21.86 -10.81 -9.65
N LYS A 186 20.91 -9.90 -9.43
CA LYS A 186 20.93 -8.56 -10.02
C LYS A 186 22.12 -7.73 -9.54
N ALA A 187 22.55 -7.91 -8.29
CA ALA A 187 23.73 -7.28 -7.69
C ALA A 187 25.05 -7.96 -8.09
N GLY A 188 25.02 -9.04 -8.87
CA GLY A 188 26.20 -9.82 -9.22
C GLY A 188 26.82 -10.56 -8.03
N LYS A 189 26.02 -10.96 -7.04
CA LYS A 189 26.43 -11.64 -5.81
C LYS A 189 25.84 -13.05 -5.74
N SER A 190 26.55 -13.95 -5.04
CA SER A 190 25.94 -15.18 -4.54
C SER A 190 24.99 -14.89 -3.37
N ILE A 191 24.15 -15.87 -3.00
CA ILE A 191 23.25 -15.70 -1.85
C ILE A 191 24.04 -15.59 -0.53
N GLU A 192 25.18 -16.27 -0.43
CA GLU A 192 26.09 -16.19 0.72
C GLU A 192 26.73 -14.81 0.83
N GLU A 193 27.17 -14.24 -0.30
CA GLU A 193 27.73 -12.89 -0.35
C GLU A 193 26.68 -11.83 -0.01
N LEU A 194 25.44 -12.00 -0.49
CA LEU A 194 24.33 -11.13 -0.11
C LEU A 194 24.05 -11.23 1.40
N ASN A 195 23.92 -12.44 1.92
CA ASN A 195 23.66 -12.65 3.35
C ASN A 195 24.76 -12.03 4.21
N ALA A 196 26.02 -12.21 3.85
CA ALA A 196 27.16 -11.60 4.55
C ALA A 196 27.12 -10.07 4.49
N ALA A 197 26.77 -9.48 3.34
CA ALA A 197 26.63 -8.03 3.20
C ALA A 197 25.51 -7.48 4.09
N LEU A 198 24.35 -8.15 4.10
CA LEU A 198 23.21 -7.78 4.95
C LEU A 198 23.55 -7.80 6.43
N GLN A 199 24.36 -8.76 6.87
CA GLN A 199 24.81 -8.89 8.27
C GLN A 199 25.97 -7.96 8.63
N SER A 200 26.67 -7.40 7.65
CA SER A 200 27.84 -6.52 7.90
C SER A 200 27.47 -5.13 8.39
N GLU A 201 26.24 -4.68 8.08
CA GLU A 201 25.74 -3.32 8.34
C GLU A 201 26.64 -2.21 7.74
N ASP A 202 27.53 -2.58 6.79
CA ASP A 202 28.44 -1.63 6.11
C ASP A 202 27.68 -0.90 5.00
N PRO A 203 27.48 0.43 5.11
CA PRO A 203 26.74 1.21 4.11
C PRO A 203 27.25 1.05 2.67
N ALA A 204 28.56 0.92 2.48
CA ALA A 204 29.15 0.75 1.16
C ALA A 204 28.81 -0.62 0.53
N GLN A 205 28.64 -1.66 1.35
CA GLN A 205 28.20 -2.97 0.88
C GLN A 205 26.68 -3.04 0.69
N LEU A 206 25.92 -2.32 1.50
CA LEU A 206 24.47 -2.28 1.45
C LEU A 206 23.93 -1.41 0.32
N ALA A 207 24.57 -0.29 0.00
CA ALA A 207 24.06 0.68 -0.98
C ALA A 207 23.70 0.07 -2.35
N PRO A 208 24.51 -0.78 -3.01
CA PRO A 208 24.14 -1.41 -4.28
C PRO A 208 22.94 -2.36 -4.16
N ILE A 209 22.82 -3.05 -3.03
CA ILE A 209 21.68 -3.95 -2.73
C ILE A 209 20.43 -3.12 -2.51
N ALA A 210 20.55 -2.04 -1.75
CA ALA A 210 19.47 -1.12 -1.43
C ALA A 210 18.85 -0.47 -2.67
N GLN A 211 19.68 -0.08 -3.66
CA GLN A 211 19.18 0.47 -4.92
C GLN A 211 18.32 -0.53 -5.70
N ILE A 212 18.69 -1.80 -5.72
CA ILE A 212 17.90 -2.86 -6.35
C ILE A 212 16.63 -3.13 -5.54
N TRP A 213 16.74 -3.19 -4.22
CA TRP A 213 15.58 -3.38 -3.33
C TRP A 213 14.57 -2.23 -3.47
N HIS A 214 15.03 -0.98 -3.56
CA HIS A 214 14.18 0.21 -3.65
C HIS A 214 13.51 0.32 -5.02
N HIS A 215 14.28 0.35 -6.10
CA HIS A 215 13.81 0.70 -7.44
C HIS A 215 13.67 -0.48 -8.40
N GLY A 216 14.24 -1.63 -8.09
CA GLY A 216 14.16 -2.80 -8.96
C GLY A 216 12.75 -3.39 -9.08
N PHE A 217 11.87 -3.02 -8.17
CA PHE A 217 10.47 -3.47 -8.12
C PHE A 217 9.48 -2.43 -8.65
N ASP A 218 9.97 -1.31 -9.18
CA ASP A 218 9.16 -0.28 -9.81
C ASP A 218 8.59 -0.77 -11.14
N PHE A 219 7.33 -0.45 -11.41
CA PHE A 219 6.66 -0.88 -12.64
C PHE A 219 7.27 -0.26 -13.89
N ALA A 220 7.80 0.96 -13.80
CA ALA A 220 8.50 1.61 -14.90
C ALA A 220 9.76 0.86 -15.38
N GLN A 221 10.29 -0.05 -14.56
CA GLN A 221 11.51 -0.83 -14.82
C GLN A 221 11.27 -2.32 -14.62
N PHE A 222 10.11 -2.82 -15.03
CA PHE A 222 9.74 -4.22 -14.83
C PHE A 222 10.82 -5.18 -15.35
N ASP A 223 11.31 -6.02 -14.44
CA ASP A 223 12.27 -7.07 -14.70
C ASP A 223 11.68 -8.42 -14.23
N PRO A 224 11.23 -9.28 -15.15
CA PRO A 224 10.60 -10.55 -14.78
C PRO A 224 11.54 -11.52 -14.08
N GLU A 225 12.86 -11.37 -14.24
CA GLU A 225 13.83 -12.19 -13.52
C GLU A 225 14.05 -11.73 -12.08
N LEU A 226 13.77 -10.46 -11.79
CA LEU A 226 13.83 -9.89 -10.45
C LEU A 226 12.51 -10.05 -9.71
N GLN A 227 11.40 -9.77 -10.36
CA GLN A 227 10.06 -9.75 -9.74
C GLN A 227 9.39 -11.13 -9.72
N VAL A 228 10.15 -12.17 -9.36
CA VAL A 228 9.61 -13.51 -9.12
C VAL A 228 8.79 -13.53 -7.83
N SER A 229 7.68 -14.27 -7.83
CA SER A 229 6.69 -14.28 -6.75
C SER A 229 6.74 -15.60 -5.98
N PHE A 230 6.45 -15.56 -4.68
CA PHE A 230 6.15 -16.77 -3.89
C PHE A 230 4.69 -16.80 -3.43
N GLY A 231 3.86 -15.95 -3.99
CA GLY A 231 2.41 -15.91 -3.77
C GLY A 231 1.62 -16.69 -4.80
N PRO A 232 0.28 -16.67 -4.71
CA PRO A 232 -0.62 -17.38 -5.61
C PRO A 232 -0.60 -16.86 -7.05
N TYR A 233 -0.14 -15.64 -7.30
CA TYR A 233 -0.02 -15.03 -8.62
C TYR A 233 1.39 -14.60 -8.95
N VAL A 234 1.67 -14.49 -10.24
CA VAL A 234 2.87 -13.87 -10.80
C VAL A 234 2.48 -12.79 -11.80
N ILE A 235 3.35 -11.79 -11.99
CA ILE A 235 3.16 -10.78 -13.03
C ILE A 235 3.57 -11.39 -14.36
N GLU A 236 2.64 -11.42 -15.31
CA GLU A 236 2.90 -11.83 -16.68
C GLU A 236 3.40 -10.66 -17.52
N SER A 237 2.74 -9.51 -17.43
CA SER A 237 3.06 -8.34 -18.23
C SER A 237 2.43 -7.06 -17.67
N PHE A 238 2.88 -5.93 -18.22
CA PHE A 238 2.26 -4.62 -18.05
C PHE A 238 1.64 -4.16 -19.36
N GLY A 239 0.44 -3.59 -19.28
CA GLY A 239 -0.24 -3.02 -20.43
C GLY A 239 0.04 -1.52 -20.60
N ALA A 240 -0.42 -1.00 -21.74
CA ALA A 240 -0.17 0.38 -22.14
C ALA A 240 -0.90 1.44 -21.29
N GLN A 241 -1.93 1.04 -20.54
CA GLN A 241 -2.70 1.91 -19.64
C GLN A 241 -2.27 1.77 -18.16
N GLY A 242 -1.13 1.11 -17.91
CA GLY A 242 -0.61 0.88 -16.58
C GLY A 242 -1.23 -0.32 -15.86
N GLU A 243 -2.04 -1.13 -16.57
CA GLU A 243 -2.59 -2.36 -16.03
C GLU A 243 -1.53 -3.42 -15.84
N VAL A 244 -1.70 -4.21 -14.80
CA VAL A 244 -0.83 -5.34 -14.44
C VAL A 244 -1.57 -6.63 -14.71
N ASN A 245 -1.06 -7.43 -15.65
CA ASN A 245 -1.62 -8.74 -15.96
C ASN A 245 -0.99 -9.79 -15.04
N LEU A 246 -1.83 -10.47 -14.28
CA LEU A 246 -1.44 -11.54 -13.37
C LEU A 246 -1.91 -12.88 -13.90
N ILE A 247 -1.06 -13.90 -13.75
CA ILE A 247 -1.42 -15.30 -13.97
C ILE A 247 -1.20 -16.10 -12.69
N ALA A 248 -1.97 -17.19 -12.53
CA ALA A 248 -1.79 -18.11 -11.41
C ALA A 248 -0.37 -18.68 -11.41
N ASN A 249 0.27 -18.69 -10.23
CA ASN A 249 1.61 -19.21 -10.06
C ASN A 249 1.57 -20.75 -10.04
N GLU A 250 2.16 -21.38 -11.07
CA GLU A 250 2.19 -22.84 -11.18
C GLU A 250 3.03 -23.53 -10.09
N HIS A 251 3.95 -22.79 -9.46
CA HIS A 251 4.78 -23.29 -8.37
C HIS A 251 4.19 -22.97 -7.00
N TYR A 252 3.00 -22.38 -6.96
CA TYR A 252 2.40 -22.03 -5.67
C TYR A 252 2.11 -23.30 -4.85
N TYR A 253 2.55 -23.29 -3.62
CA TYR A 253 2.52 -24.42 -2.68
C TYR A 253 1.21 -24.51 -1.86
N GLY A 254 0.35 -23.47 -1.93
CA GLY A 254 -0.99 -23.45 -1.36
C GLY A 254 -2.07 -23.84 -2.39
N ASP A 255 -3.32 -23.52 -2.09
CA ASP A 255 -4.43 -23.77 -3.00
C ASP A 255 -4.33 -22.89 -4.24
N ARG A 256 -4.47 -23.48 -5.42
CA ARG A 256 -4.45 -22.77 -6.69
C ARG A 256 -5.61 -21.75 -6.74
N PRO A 257 -5.38 -20.52 -7.22
CA PRO A 257 -6.45 -19.56 -7.48
C PRO A 257 -7.52 -20.15 -8.42
N ALA A 258 -8.78 -19.82 -8.15
CA ALA A 258 -9.88 -20.26 -9.01
C ALA A 258 -9.99 -19.44 -10.30
N ILE A 259 -9.41 -18.24 -10.34
CA ILE A 259 -9.32 -17.37 -11.50
C ILE A 259 -7.86 -17.34 -11.93
N ASP A 260 -7.56 -17.93 -13.07
CA ASP A 260 -6.19 -18.08 -13.54
C ASP A 260 -5.58 -16.75 -14.05
N HIS A 261 -6.41 -15.84 -14.55
CA HIS A 261 -5.97 -14.55 -15.11
C HIS A 261 -6.70 -13.39 -14.46
N LEU A 262 -5.96 -12.46 -13.89
CA LEU A 262 -6.47 -11.21 -13.33
C LEU A 262 -5.79 -10.02 -14.00
N VAL A 263 -6.56 -8.98 -14.32
CA VAL A 263 -6.03 -7.70 -14.75
C VAL A 263 -6.24 -6.69 -13.63
N ILE A 264 -5.14 -6.19 -13.07
CA ILE A 264 -5.19 -5.17 -12.02
C ILE A 264 -5.07 -3.80 -12.68
N TRP A 265 -6.12 -3.01 -12.59
CA TRP A 265 -6.20 -1.69 -13.17
C TRP A 265 -5.82 -0.61 -12.13
N PRO A 266 -4.98 0.36 -12.49
CA PRO A 266 -4.77 1.52 -11.63
C PRO A 266 -6.02 2.39 -11.56
N GLY A 267 -6.15 3.18 -10.50
CA GLY A 267 -7.26 4.14 -10.35
C GLY A 267 -7.27 5.27 -11.39
N THR A 268 -6.18 5.43 -12.13
CA THR A 268 -6.08 6.35 -13.28
C THR A 268 -6.81 5.85 -14.54
N ALA A 269 -7.14 4.56 -14.61
CA ALA A 269 -7.95 4.00 -15.70
C ALA A 269 -9.41 4.43 -15.54
N ASP A 270 -10.11 4.67 -16.68
CA ASP A 270 -11.53 5.05 -16.66
C ASP A 270 -12.40 3.85 -16.26
N SER A 271 -12.91 3.88 -15.02
CA SER A 271 -13.76 2.82 -14.49
C SER A 271 -15.06 2.64 -15.27
N GLY A 272 -15.59 3.71 -15.90
CA GLY A 272 -16.78 3.64 -16.75
C GLY A 272 -16.52 2.92 -18.07
N GLU A 273 -15.35 3.11 -18.67
CA GLU A 273 -14.96 2.34 -19.86
C GLU A 273 -14.74 0.87 -19.53
N LEU A 274 -14.05 0.59 -18.40
CA LEU A 274 -13.86 -0.77 -17.92
C LEU A 274 -15.19 -1.47 -17.62
N TYR A 275 -16.14 -0.76 -17.00
CA TYR A 275 -17.48 -1.28 -16.70
C TYR A 275 -18.25 -1.60 -17.99
N ARG A 276 -18.33 -0.66 -18.95
CA ARG A 276 -19.02 -0.84 -20.23
C ARG A 276 -18.41 -1.94 -21.09
N GLY A 277 -17.08 -2.10 -20.99
CA GLY A 277 -16.34 -3.16 -21.68
C GLY A 277 -16.43 -4.53 -20.99
N GLY A 278 -17.16 -4.65 -19.86
CA GLY A 278 -17.28 -5.89 -19.10
C GLY A 278 -16.02 -6.30 -18.33
N GLY A 279 -14.96 -5.50 -18.35
CA GLY A 279 -13.68 -5.77 -17.69
C GLY A 279 -13.66 -5.47 -16.20
N LEU A 280 -14.61 -4.67 -15.68
CA LEU A 280 -14.64 -4.32 -14.26
C LEU A 280 -15.48 -5.34 -13.47
N LYS A 281 -14.82 -6.16 -12.67
CA LYS A 281 -15.48 -7.17 -11.82
C LYS A 281 -15.47 -6.78 -10.35
N VAL A 282 -14.37 -6.23 -9.87
CA VAL A 282 -14.21 -5.73 -8.50
C VAL A 282 -13.48 -4.39 -8.57
N ALA A 283 -13.87 -3.43 -7.75
CA ALA A 283 -13.14 -2.16 -7.67
C ALA A 283 -13.12 -1.60 -6.25
N ASP A 284 -12.05 -0.87 -5.99
CA ASP A 284 -11.87 0.03 -4.89
C ASP A 284 -11.90 1.46 -5.46
N LEU A 285 -13.00 2.17 -5.27
CA LEU A 285 -13.30 3.44 -5.93
C LEU A 285 -13.06 4.62 -4.98
N ASP A 286 -12.72 5.77 -5.55
CA ASP A 286 -12.66 7.05 -4.81
C ASP A 286 -14.00 7.78 -4.79
N ASP A 287 -14.83 7.57 -5.81
CA ASP A 287 -16.15 8.19 -5.94
C ASP A 287 -17.25 7.21 -5.49
N PRO A 288 -18.04 7.54 -4.46
CA PRO A 288 -19.15 6.71 -4.02
C PRO A 288 -20.34 6.70 -5.00
N ASN A 289 -20.40 7.66 -5.91
CA ASN A 289 -21.49 7.82 -6.88
C ASN A 289 -20.95 8.01 -8.31
N PRO A 290 -20.21 7.03 -8.85
CA PRO A 290 -19.61 7.19 -10.16
C PRO A 290 -20.68 7.37 -11.23
N ALA A 291 -20.46 8.30 -12.17
CA ALA A 291 -21.43 8.70 -13.18
C ALA A 291 -21.87 7.55 -14.13
N TRP A 292 -21.08 6.49 -14.22
CA TRP A 292 -21.39 5.31 -15.03
C TRP A 292 -22.33 4.30 -14.34
N PHE A 293 -22.58 4.47 -13.04
CA PHE A 293 -23.41 3.55 -12.24
C PHE A 293 -24.84 4.08 -12.09
N ASP A 294 -25.81 3.25 -12.43
CA ASP A 294 -27.23 3.48 -12.16
C ASP A 294 -27.79 2.27 -11.37
N VAL A 295 -28.07 2.47 -10.10
CA VAL A 295 -28.63 1.42 -9.23
C VAL A 295 -30.00 0.91 -9.71
N ASN A 296 -30.75 1.73 -10.49
CA ASN A 296 -32.08 1.39 -10.99
C ASN A 296 -32.05 0.79 -12.41
N ALA A 297 -30.90 0.68 -13.04
CA ALA A 297 -30.79 0.04 -14.34
C ALA A 297 -31.21 -1.43 -14.24
N GLU A 298 -32.05 -1.88 -15.18
CA GLU A 298 -32.56 -3.28 -15.18
C GLU A 298 -31.45 -4.31 -15.39
N ASP A 299 -30.37 -3.90 -16.07
CA ASP A 299 -29.18 -4.71 -16.37
C ASP A 299 -28.03 -4.49 -15.36
N ASN A 300 -28.27 -3.75 -14.29
CA ASN A 300 -27.23 -3.51 -13.28
C ASN A 300 -26.78 -4.81 -12.62
N GLN A 301 -25.49 -5.14 -12.79
CA GLN A 301 -24.85 -6.33 -12.24
C GLN A 301 -23.88 -6.03 -11.10
N VAL A 302 -23.75 -4.77 -10.70
CA VAL A 302 -22.75 -4.32 -9.72
C VAL A 302 -23.43 -3.76 -8.47
N ASP A 303 -22.92 -4.12 -7.32
CA ASP A 303 -23.27 -3.50 -6.04
C ASP A 303 -22.15 -2.53 -5.64
N ILE A 304 -22.52 -1.29 -5.29
CA ILE A 304 -21.58 -0.29 -4.74
C ILE A 304 -21.94 -0.03 -3.29
N SER A 305 -20.92 -0.07 -2.42
CA SER A 305 -21.08 0.21 -1.00
C SER A 305 -19.93 1.08 -0.50
N THR A 306 -20.25 2.07 0.33
CA THR A 306 -19.27 2.91 1.02
C THR A 306 -19.33 2.65 2.52
N VAL A 307 -18.17 2.43 3.12
CA VAL A 307 -18.02 2.15 4.56
C VAL A 307 -16.89 3.00 5.14
N VAL A 308 -16.99 3.27 6.45
CA VAL A 308 -15.85 3.86 7.18
C VAL A 308 -14.80 2.78 7.42
N GLY A 309 -13.56 3.09 7.07
CA GLY A 309 -12.47 2.13 7.12
C GLY A 309 -11.68 2.11 8.44
N GLN A 310 -10.79 1.15 8.55
CA GLN A 310 -9.87 0.96 9.69
C GLN A 310 -8.70 1.95 9.67
N LEU A 311 -8.32 2.44 8.48
CA LEU A 311 -7.20 3.35 8.34
C LEU A 311 -7.56 4.75 8.81
N SER A 312 -6.58 5.45 9.36
CA SER A 312 -6.68 6.86 9.71
C SER A 312 -5.97 7.70 8.66
N GLU A 313 -6.59 8.77 8.20
CA GLU A 313 -5.92 9.76 7.38
C GLU A 313 -5.16 10.73 8.28
N MET A 314 -3.84 10.73 8.11
CA MET A 314 -2.91 11.49 8.92
C MET A 314 -2.07 12.43 8.07
N LEU A 315 -1.77 13.59 8.59
CA LEU A 315 -0.81 14.52 8.01
C LEU A 315 0.58 14.17 8.57
N THR A 316 1.39 13.47 7.76
CA THR A 316 2.72 12.96 8.15
C THR A 316 3.80 13.99 7.84
N PHE A 317 4.72 14.20 8.79
CA PHE A 317 5.84 15.15 8.68
C PHE A 317 7.17 14.44 8.45
N PRO A 318 8.16 15.12 7.86
CA PRO A 318 9.53 14.61 7.75
C PRO A 318 10.25 14.57 9.10
N GLU A 319 11.24 13.71 9.21
CA GLU A 319 12.15 13.63 10.37
C GLU A 319 13.34 14.59 10.26
N THR A 320 13.43 15.35 9.18
CA THR A 320 14.51 16.31 8.91
C THR A 320 13.94 17.70 8.61
N GLY A 321 14.79 18.72 8.69
CA GLY A 321 14.39 20.11 8.38
C GLY A 321 13.53 20.77 9.45
N VAL A 322 12.84 21.84 9.08
CA VAL A 322 12.06 22.68 10.01
C VAL A 322 10.87 21.92 10.63
N TRP A 323 10.31 20.97 9.91
CA TRP A 323 9.18 20.16 10.38
C TRP A 323 9.61 18.92 11.19
N ALA A 324 10.92 18.67 11.34
CA ALA A 324 11.43 17.71 12.31
C ALA A 324 11.34 18.20 13.76
N ILE A 325 11.14 19.49 13.95
CA ILE A 325 11.05 20.14 15.27
C ILE A 325 9.63 19.94 15.82
N PRO A 326 9.44 19.22 16.95
CA PRO A 326 8.12 18.93 17.49
C PRO A 326 7.27 20.17 17.77
N GLU A 327 7.88 21.25 18.27
CA GLU A 327 7.19 22.51 18.59
C GLU A 327 6.54 23.14 17.35
N ASN A 328 7.17 23.02 16.18
CA ASN A 328 6.59 23.53 14.94
C ASN A 328 5.37 22.71 14.51
N ARG A 329 5.45 21.37 14.62
CA ARG A 329 4.34 20.47 14.33
C ARG A 329 3.19 20.67 15.30
N GLN A 330 3.49 20.83 16.59
CA GLN A 330 2.50 21.14 17.63
C GLN A 330 1.81 22.48 17.35
N ALA A 331 2.57 23.52 17.02
CA ALA A 331 2.01 24.82 16.66
C ALA A 331 1.10 24.72 15.43
N LEU A 332 1.52 24.00 14.38
CA LEU A 332 0.67 23.76 13.20
C LEU A 332 -0.61 23.02 13.57
N SER A 333 -0.53 21.98 14.40
CA SER A 333 -1.70 21.21 14.82
C SER A 333 -2.76 22.07 15.52
N ARG A 334 -2.37 23.20 16.14
CA ARG A 334 -3.28 24.13 16.83
C ARG A 334 -4.19 24.93 15.90
N CYS A 335 -3.90 25.00 14.61
CA CYS A 335 -4.83 25.60 13.65
C CYS A 335 -5.58 24.55 12.80
N LEU A 336 -5.19 23.29 12.85
CA LEU A 336 -5.92 22.22 12.17
C LEU A 336 -7.20 21.86 12.95
N ASP A 337 -8.32 21.78 12.25
CA ASP A 337 -9.60 21.34 12.81
C ASP A 337 -9.97 19.93 12.30
N PRO A 338 -9.66 18.85 13.04
CA PRO A 338 -9.97 17.49 12.60
C PRO A 338 -11.48 17.26 12.39
N ARG A 339 -12.34 17.98 13.09
CA ARG A 339 -13.80 17.88 12.92
C ARG A 339 -14.25 18.49 11.59
N GLY A 340 -13.69 19.65 11.25
CA GLY A 340 -13.94 20.30 9.96
C GLY A 340 -13.41 19.47 8.80
N VAL A 341 -12.22 18.88 8.95
CA VAL A 341 -11.62 17.97 7.95
C VAL A 341 -12.48 16.71 7.78
N ALA A 342 -12.93 16.08 8.87
CA ALA A 342 -13.81 14.91 8.82
C ALA A 342 -15.18 15.23 8.20
N ALA A 343 -15.73 16.43 8.43
CA ALA A 343 -17.00 16.87 7.86
C ALA A 343 -16.92 16.96 6.32
N VAL A 344 -15.88 17.59 5.76
CA VAL A 344 -15.72 17.66 4.30
C VAL A 344 -15.43 16.28 3.69
N SER A 345 -14.70 15.42 4.40
CA SER A 345 -14.53 14.02 3.99
C SER A 345 -15.86 13.29 3.93
N SER A 346 -16.76 13.52 4.89
CA SER A 346 -18.12 12.94 4.93
C SER A 346 -18.97 13.38 3.74
N GLU A 347 -18.92 14.67 3.38
CA GLU A 347 -19.65 15.21 2.24
C GLU A 347 -19.25 14.52 0.92
N HIS A 348 -17.96 14.31 0.71
CA HIS A 348 -17.45 13.64 -0.49
C HIS A 348 -17.69 12.12 -0.49
N ALA A 349 -17.63 11.49 0.66
CA ALA A 349 -17.81 10.04 0.79
C ALA A 349 -19.27 9.59 0.83
N GLY A 350 -20.22 10.50 1.06
CA GLY A 350 -21.64 10.16 1.20
C GLY A 350 -21.99 9.34 2.46
N VAL A 351 -21.04 9.21 3.39
CA VAL A 351 -21.20 8.54 4.69
C VAL A 351 -20.59 9.40 5.78
N GLN A 352 -21.05 9.24 7.02
CA GLN A 352 -20.50 9.99 8.13
C GLN A 352 -19.11 9.47 8.50
N VAL A 353 -18.09 10.27 8.26
CA VAL A 353 -16.69 10.00 8.60
C VAL A 353 -16.39 10.66 9.95
N PRO A 354 -16.00 9.92 10.99
CA PRO A 354 -15.61 10.50 12.27
C PRO A 354 -14.19 11.07 12.21
N PRO A 355 -13.84 12.06 13.06
CA PRO A 355 -12.46 12.32 13.41
C PRO A 355 -11.80 11.05 13.97
N ALA A 356 -10.53 10.85 13.66
CA ALA A 356 -9.76 9.71 14.13
C ALA A 356 -8.51 10.20 14.87
N PRO A 357 -8.63 10.60 16.16
CA PRO A 357 -7.58 11.33 16.86
C PRO A 357 -6.47 10.44 17.43
N VAL A 358 -6.62 9.13 17.37
CA VAL A 358 -5.69 8.20 18.01
C VAL A 358 -4.64 7.71 17.02
N HIS A 359 -3.36 7.78 17.40
CA HIS A 359 -2.24 7.28 16.60
C HIS A 359 -2.08 5.76 16.71
N VAL A 360 -2.26 5.21 17.91
CA VAL A 360 -1.78 3.87 18.24
C VAL A 360 -2.77 2.74 17.95
N LEU A 361 -4.02 3.07 17.59
CA LEU A 361 -5.10 2.09 17.36
C LEU A 361 -5.88 2.43 16.08
N GLN A 362 -6.36 1.39 15.43
CA GLN A 362 -7.31 1.52 14.34
C GLN A 362 -8.62 2.15 14.83
N GLN A 363 -9.34 2.84 13.95
CA GLN A 363 -10.55 3.59 14.31
C GLN A 363 -11.66 2.70 14.93
N ASP A 364 -11.78 1.47 14.49
CA ASP A 364 -12.78 0.51 14.93
C ASP A 364 -12.29 -0.42 16.06
N ASP A 365 -11.06 -0.23 16.57
CA ASP A 365 -10.55 -1.02 17.69
C ASP A 365 -11.37 -0.74 18.96
N PRO A 366 -11.85 -1.77 19.66
CA PRO A 366 -12.61 -1.62 20.90
C PRO A 366 -11.90 -0.84 22.02
N LEU A 367 -10.57 -0.79 21.99
CA LEU A 367 -9.76 -0.04 22.97
C LEU A 367 -9.67 1.45 22.66
N THR A 368 -10.03 1.89 21.46
CA THR A 368 -9.92 3.30 21.05
C THR A 368 -10.64 4.23 22.02
N SER A 369 -11.87 3.90 22.44
CA SER A 369 -12.63 4.68 23.43
C SER A 369 -11.96 4.80 24.81
N ARG A 370 -10.99 3.95 25.11
CA ARG A 370 -10.20 3.98 26.37
C ARG A 370 -8.89 4.76 26.25
N VAL A 371 -8.56 5.24 25.06
CA VAL A 371 -7.31 5.96 24.74
C VAL A 371 -7.61 7.36 24.21
N GLU A 372 -8.71 7.55 23.50
CA GLU A 372 -9.04 8.79 22.79
C GLU A 372 -9.10 10.04 23.67
N ASP A 373 -9.42 9.92 24.97
CA ASP A 373 -9.44 11.05 25.89
C ASP A 373 -8.05 11.69 26.08
N VAL A 374 -6.97 10.92 25.86
CA VAL A 374 -5.60 11.45 25.84
C VAL A 374 -5.44 12.39 24.63
N ALA A 375 -5.91 11.97 23.46
CA ALA A 375 -5.82 12.74 22.22
C ALA A 375 -6.65 14.03 22.26
N VAL A 376 -7.83 14.01 22.87
CA VAL A 376 -8.75 15.16 22.96
C VAL A 376 -8.10 16.38 23.58
N LEU A 377 -7.13 16.19 24.48
CA LEU A 377 -6.38 17.29 25.10
C LEU A 377 -5.57 18.12 24.08
N PHE A 378 -5.18 17.51 22.98
CA PHE A 378 -4.35 18.09 21.93
C PHE A 378 -5.15 18.61 20.73
N MET A 379 -6.41 18.20 20.57
CA MET A 379 -7.24 18.50 19.40
C MET A 379 -7.90 19.88 19.39
N ASN A 380 -7.69 20.69 20.41
CA ASN A 380 -8.33 22.00 20.50
C ASN A 380 -7.62 23.01 19.58
N VAL A 381 -8.40 23.62 18.67
CA VAL A 381 -7.91 24.73 17.85
C VAL A 381 -7.58 25.93 18.77
N ASN A 382 -6.36 26.44 18.63
CA ASN A 382 -5.87 27.62 19.32
C ASN A 382 -5.04 28.46 18.35
N ILE A 383 -5.67 29.47 17.78
CA ILE A 383 -5.08 30.32 16.75
C ILE A 383 -3.89 31.12 17.30
N ASP A 384 -3.93 31.54 18.57
CA ASP A 384 -2.83 32.31 19.18
C ASP A 384 -1.55 31.42 19.28
N GLU A 385 -1.68 30.17 19.68
CA GLU A 385 -0.55 29.21 19.70
C GLU A 385 -0.03 28.91 18.29
N ALA A 386 -0.91 28.78 17.31
CA ALA A 386 -0.52 28.55 15.91
C ALA A 386 0.15 29.76 15.27
N SER A 387 -0.17 30.98 15.72
CA SER A 387 0.33 32.24 15.15
C SER A 387 1.85 32.42 15.26
N VAL A 388 2.54 31.62 16.05
CA VAL A 388 4.02 31.57 16.08
C VAL A 388 4.60 31.18 14.71
N LEU A 389 3.80 30.50 13.86
CA LEU A 389 4.15 30.13 12.50
C LEU A 389 3.64 31.12 11.45
N SER A 390 3.14 32.32 11.88
CA SER A 390 2.59 33.32 10.96
C SER A 390 3.60 33.72 9.87
N GLY A 391 3.14 33.71 8.64
CA GLY A 391 3.96 33.97 7.45
C GLY A 391 4.63 32.72 6.88
N MET A 392 4.52 31.57 7.52
CA MET A 392 5.03 30.31 6.95
C MET A 392 4.09 29.77 5.87
N GLU A 393 4.69 29.24 4.82
CA GLU A 393 4.03 28.41 3.83
C GLU A 393 4.27 26.94 4.18
N VAL A 394 3.23 26.13 4.12
CA VAL A 394 3.26 24.68 4.37
C VAL A 394 2.79 23.98 3.11
N ARG A 395 3.70 23.32 2.41
CA ARG A 395 3.42 22.56 1.19
C ARG A 395 2.87 21.19 1.58
N VAL A 396 1.58 20.98 1.33
CA VAL A 396 0.86 19.73 1.63
C VAL A 396 0.54 19.02 0.34
N ALA A 397 0.69 17.69 0.34
CA ALA A 397 0.33 16.85 -0.78
C ALA A 397 -0.32 15.54 -0.31
N TYR A 398 -0.82 14.76 -1.27
CA TYR A 398 -1.37 13.42 -1.06
C TYR A 398 -0.98 12.50 -2.23
N PRO A 399 -1.16 11.16 -2.10
CA PRO A 399 -0.51 10.20 -2.99
C PRO A 399 -0.92 10.26 -4.47
N TYR A 400 -2.10 10.75 -4.79
CA TYR A 400 -2.59 10.93 -6.17
C TYR A 400 -3.76 11.90 -6.19
N PRO A 401 -4.10 12.50 -7.35
CA PRO A 401 -5.24 13.42 -7.47
C PRO A 401 -6.53 12.79 -6.97
N ASN A 402 -7.10 13.35 -5.90
CA ASN A 402 -8.28 12.86 -5.23
C ASN A 402 -9.12 14.04 -4.71
N ALA A 403 -10.36 14.18 -5.19
CA ALA A 403 -11.21 15.32 -4.87
C ALA A 403 -11.53 15.44 -3.37
N ARG A 404 -11.70 14.31 -2.68
CA ARG A 404 -11.96 14.29 -1.23
C ARG A 404 -10.75 14.78 -0.44
N GLN A 405 -9.54 14.29 -0.76
CA GLN A 405 -8.32 14.74 -0.09
C GLN A 405 -8.01 16.20 -0.42
N ALA A 406 -8.25 16.66 -1.65
CA ALA A 406 -8.16 18.07 -2.01
C ALA A 406 -9.08 18.94 -1.14
N ALA A 407 -10.33 18.53 -0.91
CA ALA A 407 -11.26 19.22 -0.02
C ALA A 407 -10.79 19.22 1.45
N MET A 408 -10.16 18.14 1.90
CA MET A 408 -9.57 18.06 3.25
C MET A 408 -8.41 19.06 3.40
N VAL A 409 -7.51 19.14 2.41
CA VAL A 409 -6.40 20.14 2.42
C VAL A 409 -6.95 21.56 2.39
N GLU A 410 -7.99 21.83 1.60
CA GLU A 410 -8.64 23.14 1.58
C GLU A 410 -9.31 23.48 2.93
N ALA A 411 -9.88 22.50 3.62
CA ALA A 411 -10.40 22.71 4.98
C ALA A 411 -9.27 23.05 5.97
N MET A 412 -8.12 22.37 5.87
CA MET A 412 -6.94 22.71 6.66
C MET A 412 -6.44 24.12 6.36
N ARG A 413 -6.38 24.52 5.09
CA ARG A 413 -5.98 25.86 4.67
C ARG A 413 -6.87 26.93 5.31
N ARG A 414 -8.19 26.74 5.24
CA ARG A 414 -9.16 27.70 5.82
C ARG A 414 -9.05 27.80 7.34
N SER A 415 -8.82 26.70 8.02
CA SER A 415 -8.70 26.69 9.48
C SER A 415 -7.40 27.33 9.96
N CYS A 416 -6.32 27.30 9.17
CA CYS A 416 -5.02 27.88 9.52
C CYS A 416 -4.82 29.33 9.03
N GLU A 417 -5.63 29.80 8.09
CA GLU A 417 -5.57 31.19 7.58
C GLU A 417 -5.62 32.27 8.69
N PRO A 418 -6.50 32.15 9.72
CA PRO A 418 -6.53 33.15 10.82
C PRO A 418 -5.24 33.20 11.64
N ALA A 419 -4.44 32.13 11.68
CA ALA A 419 -3.12 32.09 12.31
C ALA A 419 -2.01 32.70 11.43
N GLY A 420 -2.33 33.10 10.20
CA GLY A 420 -1.35 33.60 9.23
C GLY A 420 -0.49 32.48 8.61
N VAL A 421 -0.89 31.22 8.72
CA VAL A 421 -0.21 30.07 8.11
C VAL A 421 -0.84 29.80 6.76
N ASN A 422 -0.02 29.73 5.71
CA ASN A 422 -0.46 29.47 4.34
C ASN A 422 -0.25 28.00 3.98
N ILE A 423 -1.32 27.19 4.00
CA ILE A 423 -1.27 25.82 3.51
C ILE A 423 -1.50 25.83 1.99
N VAL A 424 -0.59 25.20 1.25
CA VAL A 424 -0.60 25.13 -0.22
C VAL A 424 -0.66 23.66 -0.65
N ASP A 425 -1.62 23.32 -1.48
CA ASP A 425 -1.70 22.01 -2.12
C ASP A 425 -0.68 21.94 -3.28
N VAL A 426 0.29 21.06 -3.15
CA VAL A 426 1.36 20.82 -4.15
C VAL A 426 1.32 19.38 -4.71
N THR A 427 0.18 18.73 -4.64
CA THR A 427 0.01 17.33 -5.02
C THR A 427 0.38 17.05 -6.48
N GLY A 428 -0.04 17.89 -7.43
CA GLY A 428 0.19 17.65 -8.85
C GLY A 428 -0.35 16.28 -9.28
N GLU A 429 0.52 15.45 -9.85
CA GLU A 429 0.19 14.07 -10.26
C GLU A 429 0.22 13.06 -9.09
N GLY A 430 0.62 13.50 -7.90
CA GLY A 430 0.74 12.71 -6.68
C GLY A 430 2.12 12.82 -6.06
N LYS A 431 2.17 12.64 -4.75
CA LYS A 431 3.40 12.68 -3.96
C LYS A 431 3.43 11.52 -2.97
N THR A 432 4.62 11.11 -2.58
CA THR A 432 4.86 9.98 -1.68
C THR A 432 5.71 10.40 -0.49
N LEU A 433 6.00 9.50 0.43
CA LEU A 433 6.94 9.75 1.51
C LEU A 433 8.35 10.11 1.01
N ALA A 434 8.72 9.67 -0.22
CA ALA A 434 10.00 10.01 -0.83
C ALA A 434 10.12 11.50 -1.20
N ASP A 435 9.00 12.21 -1.33
CA ASP A 435 8.96 13.66 -1.62
C ASP A 435 9.10 14.52 -0.36
N LEU A 436 9.03 13.94 0.84
CA LEU A 436 9.39 14.62 2.09
C LEU A 436 10.92 14.67 2.23
N PRO A 437 11.49 15.73 2.83
CA PRO A 437 12.89 15.74 3.20
C PRO A 437 13.23 14.56 4.12
N HIS A 438 14.18 13.72 3.74
CA HIS A 438 14.58 12.56 4.52
C HIS A 438 16.09 12.32 4.42
N LEU A 439 16.62 11.55 5.37
CA LEU A 439 18.01 11.10 5.32
C LEU A 439 18.12 9.99 4.28
N ALA A 440 19.05 10.14 3.35
CA ALA A 440 19.36 9.16 2.31
C ALA A 440 20.85 8.87 2.27
N THR A 441 21.21 7.78 1.59
CA THR A 441 22.60 7.35 1.43
C THR A 441 22.89 7.20 -0.07
N ASP A 442 24.01 7.77 -0.53
CA ASP A 442 24.44 7.66 -1.94
C ASP A 442 25.09 6.29 -2.23
N GLU A 443 25.44 6.06 -3.49
CA GLU A 443 26.09 4.83 -3.95
C GLU A 443 27.45 4.55 -3.28
N GLN A 444 28.07 5.57 -2.71
CA GLN A 444 29.34 5.51 -2.00
C GLN A 444 29.16 5.28 -0.50
N GLY A 445 27.92 5.19 -0.01
CA GLY A 445 27.60 5.03 1.40
C GLY A 445 27.64 6.33 2.21
N MET A 446 27.64 7.51 1.54
CA MET A 446 27.63 8.80 2.22
C MET A 446 26.21 9.28 2.46
N GLN A 447 25.92 9.68 3.69
CA GLN A 447 24.61 10.19 4.07
C GLN A 447 24.42 11.66 3.70
N PHE A 448 23.23 11.99 3.23
CA PHE A 448 22.78 13.35 2.95
C PHE A 448 21.29 13.50 3.22
N VAL A 449 20.83 14.73 3.35
CA VAL A 449 19.39 15.02 3.47
C VAL A 449 18.85 15.43 2.10
N THR A 450 17.77 14.82 1.66
CA THR A 450 17.09 15.18 0.41
C THR A 450 16.39 16.54 0.56
N ASP A 451 16.29 17.30 -0.54
CA ASP A 451 15.66 18.63 -0.49
C ASP A 451 14.15 18.60 -0.23
N GLY A 452 13.47 17.54 -0.62
CA GLY A 452 12.02 17.37 -0.46
C GLY A 452 11.18 18.43 -1.18
N GLU A 453 10.10 18.00 -1.81
CA GLU A 453 9.17 18.90 -2.51
C GLU A 453 7.95 19.27 -1.65
N VAL A 454 7.73 18.53 -0.56
CA VAL A 454 6.55 18.54 0.29
C VAL A 454 6.99 18.72 1.74
N ASP A 455 6.22 19.47 2.51
CA ASP A 455 6.46 19.70 3.95
C ASP A 455 5.65 18.72 4.81
N ALA A 456 4.50 18.27 4.32
CA ALA A 456 3.67 17.28 4.99
C ALA A 456 2.83 16.49 3.96
N LEU A 457 2.68 15.19 4.21
CA LEU A 457 1.93 14.28 3.34
C LEU A 457 0.65 13.81 4.03
N LEU A 458 -0.52 14.11 3.43
CA LEU A 458 -1.81 13.57 3.84
C LEU A 458 -1.97 12.17 3.24
N ARG A 459 -1.94 11.14 4.07
CA ARG A 459 -2.04 9.75 3.61
C ARG A 459 -2.86 8.88 4.55
N PRO A 460 -3.46 7.79 4.05
CA PRO A 460 -4.03 6.76 4.91
C PRO A 460 -2.90 5.96 5.58
N VAL A 461 -3.06 5.74 6.88
CA VAL A 461 -2.10 5.05 7.74
C VAL A 461 -2.80 3.91 8.46
N ASP A 462 -2.17 2.75 8.50
CA ASP A 462 -2.55 1.69 9.42
C ASP A 462 -1.80 1.88 10.75
N PRO A 463 -2.46 2.33 11.82
CA PRO A 463 -1.82 2.57 13.11
C PRO A 463 -1.04 1.38 13.65
N MET A 464 -1.50 0.16 13.35
CA MET A 464 -0.86 -1.06 13.85
C MET A 464 0.48 -1.35 13.17
N LYS A 465 0.70 -0.80 11.98
CA LYS A 465 1.94 -0.97 11.21
C LYS A 465 2.85 0.26 11.24
N GLU A 466 2.30 1.40 11.58
CA GLU A 466 3.04 2.66 11.63
C GLU A 466 3.73 2.88 12.97
N TYR A 467 3.07 2.54 14.08
CA TYR A 467 3.61 2.84 15.42
C TYR A 467 3.94 1.56 16.17
N PRO A 468 5.24 1.32 16.47
CA PRO A 468 5.67 0.24 17.36
C PRO A 468 4.96 0.34 18.73
N ALA A 469 4.71 -0.77 19.38
CA ALA A 469 4.06 -0.80 20.70
C ALA A 469 4.90 -1.52 21.74
N ALA A 470 4.90 -0.96 22.97
CA ALA A 470 5.54 -1.59 24.10
C ALA A 470 4.90 -2.96 24.41
N ALA A 471 5.74 -3.95 24.76
CA ALA A 471 5.27 -5.28 25.10
C ALA A 471 4.24 -5.24 26.23
N ASN A 472 3.13 -5.97 26.03
CA ASN A 472 2.09 -6.07 27.02
C ASN A 472 2.58 -6.89 28.23
N GLN A 473 2.71 -6.22 29.37
CA GLN A 473 3.07 -6.83 30.68
C GLN A 473 1.89 -6.79 31.65
N GLY A 474 0.66 -6.96 31.16
CA GLY A 474 -0.57 -6.94 31.94
C GLY A 474 -1.21 -5.55 32.12
N ASN A 475 -0.69 -4.52 31.46
CA ASN A 475 -1.23 -3.16 31.49
C ASN A 475 -1.33 -2.56 30.07
N GLN A 476 -1.96 -3.26 29.15
CA GLN A 476 -2.08 -2.86 27.74
C GLN A 476 -2.63 -1.44 27.57
N VAL A 477 -3.75 -1.13 28.22
CA VAL A 477 -4.38 0.19 28.10
C VAL A 477 -3.47 1.29 28.64
N GLY A 478 -2.82 1.08 29.78
CA GLY A 478 -1.88 2.04 30.33
C GLY A 478 -0.68 2.31 29.40
N ASN A 479 -0.14 1.26 28.79
CA ASN A 479 0.95 1.38 27.83
C ASN A 479 0.52 2.14 26.56
N LEU A 480 -0.66 1.82 26.01
CA LEU A 480 -1.22 2.51 24.83
C LEU A 480 -1.49 4.00 25.13
N ARG A 481 -2.02 4.33 26.30
CA ARG A 481 -2.25 5.71 26.73
C ARG A 481 -0.95 6.50 26.87
N ALA A 482 0.08 5.90 27.49
CA ALA A 482 1.39 6.53 27.61
C ALA A 482 2.05 6.77 26.24
N GLN A 483 1.94 5.81 25.35
CA GLN A 483 2.44 5.92 23.98
C GLN A 483 1.70 6.96 23.17
N GLU A 484 0.36 7.00 23.25
CA GLU A 484 -0.46 8.01 22.59
C GLU A 484 -0.09 9.42 23.05
N HIS A 485 0.11 9.62 24.35
CA HIS A 485 0.58 10.89 24.90
C HIS A 485 1.94 11.29 24.33
N ALA A 486 2.90 10.36 24.32
CA ALA A 486 4.22 10.62 23.77
C ALA A 486 4.18 10.94 22.26
N LEU A 487 3.30 10.29 21.50
CA LEU A 487 3.12 10.57 20.07
C LEU A 487 2.50 11.95 19.84
N TRP A 488 1.59 12.41 20.69
CA TRP A 488 1.08 13.80 20.62
C TRP A 488 2.12 14.83 21.02
N GLU A 489 3.03 14.50 21.94
CA GLU A 489 4.15 15.39 22.27
C GLU A 489 5.19 15.49 21.15
N GLN A 490 5.53 14.36 20.49
CA GLN A 490 6.48 14.33 19.37
C GLN A 490 5.82 14.71 18.04
N LEU A 491 4.58 14.37 17.87
CA LEU A 491 3.71 14.64 16.72
C LEU A 491 4.33 14.31 15.35
N PRO A 492 4.78 13.08 15.11
CA PRO A 492 5.34 12.69 13.82
C PRO A 492 4.29 12.79 12.70
N SER A 493 3.03 12.69 13.06
CA SER A 493 1.88 12.98 12.20
C SER A 493 0.73 13.57 13.02
N VAL A 494 -0.20 14.24 12.35
CA VAL A 494 -1.47 14.70 12.95
C VAL A 494 -2.59 13.78 12.46
N PRO A 495 -3.20 12.97 13.33
CA PRO A 495 -4.39 12.19 13.00
C PRO A 495 -5.58 13.13 12.74
N LEU A 496 -6.31 12.90 11.64
CA LEU A 496 -7.39 13.80 11.23
C LEU A 496 -8.75 13.12 11.18
N ALA A 497 -8.88 12.08 10.32
CA ALA A 497 -10.17 11.44 10.08
C ALA A 497 -10.01 9.96 9.76
N ALA A 498 -11.05 9.16 9.96
CA ALA A 498 -11.09 7.81 9.43
C ALA A 498 -11.13 7.85 7.89
N GLN A 499 -10.56 6.85 7.22
CA GLN A 499 -10.62 6.74 5.78
C GLN A 499 -11.92 6.04 5.35
N PRO A 500 -12.81 6.68 4.58
CA PRO A 500 -13.92 5.99 3.95
C PRO A 500 -13.42 5.18 2.76
N ARG A 501 -14.06 4.03 2.49
CA ARG A 501 -13.74 3.13 1.38
C ARG A 501 -15.01 2.81 0.60
N THR A 502 -14.92 2.88 -0.71
CA THR A 502 -16.02 2.54 -1.62
C THR A 502 -15.64 1.32 -2.45
N PHE A 503 -16.46 0.30 -2.39
CA PHE A 503 -16.25 -0.95 -3.11
C PHE A 503 -17.36 -1.16 -4.14
N ALA A 504 -16.97 -1.55 -5.35
CA ALA A 504 -17.87 -2.03 -6.38
C ALA A 504 -17.59 -3.51 -6.64
N VAL A 505 -18.63 -4.35 -6.58
CA VAL A 505 -18.50 -5.80 -6.75
C VAL A 505 -19.56 -6.29 -7.72
N ASN A 506 -19.13 -6.98 -8.78
CA ASN A 506 -20.05 -7.67 -9.68
C ASN A 506 -20.69 -8.87 -8.96
N ARG A 507 -22.02 -8.97 -9.02
CA ARG A 507 -22.79 -10.05 -8.34
C ARG A 507 -22.44 -11.45 -8.81
N GLY A 508 -21.86 -11.57 -10.00
CA GLY A 508 -21.37 -12.85 -10.53
C GLY A 508 -20.03 -13.28 -9.95
N VAL A 509 -19.42 -12.50 -9.04
CA VAL A 509 -18.16 -12.85 -8.38
C VAL A 509 -18.43 -13.27 -6.94
N GLY A 510 -18.09 -14.50 -6.62
CA GLY A 510 -18.20 -15.05 -5.27
C GLY A 510 -16.91 -14.91 -4.45
N ASN A 511 -17.03 -15.00 -3.13
CA ASN A 511 -15.95 -14.91 -2.15
C ASN A 511 -15.26 -13.53 -2.08
N VAL A 512 -15.85 -12.49 -2.61
CA VAL A 512 -15.35 -11.12 -2.41
C VAL A 512 -15.77 -10.66 -1.02
N VAL A 513 -14.77 -10.42 -0.17
CA VAL A 513 -15.00 -9.97 1.21
C VAL A 513 -14.39 -8.58 1.36
N PRO A 514 -15.20 -7.53 1.55
CA PRO A 514 -14.70 -6.19 1.77
C PRO A 514 -13.72 -6.12 2.93
N TYR A 515 -12.59 -5.45 2.71
CA TYR A 515 -11.58 -5.21 3.73
C TYR A 515 -11.02 -3.79 3.56
N THR A 516 -11.01 -3.05 4.64
CA THR A 516 -10.68 -1.61 4.63
C THR A 516 -9.25 -1.29 5.04
N GLY A 517 -8.45 -2.31 5.39
CA GLY A 517 -7.02 -2.13 5.67
C GLY A 517 -6.19 -1.90 4.40
N LEU A 518 -4.86 -1.86 4.54
CA LEU A 518 -3.92 -1.55 3.45
C LEU A 518 -4.05 -2.47 2.23
N ALA A 519 -4.30 -3.77 2.45
CA ALA A 519 -4.46 -4.72 1.35
C ALA A 519 -5.76 -4.53 0.55
N GLY A 520 -6.74 -3.77 1.08
CA GLY A 520 -8.00 -3.49 0.42
C GLY A 520 -8.84 -4.73 0.11
N ILE A 521 -9.87 -4.57 -0.73
CA ILE A 521 -10.80 -5.64 -1.09
C ILE A 521 -10.10 -6.83 -1.80
N GLY A 522 -8.95 -6.58 -2.42
CA GLY A 522 -8.15 -7.63 -3.10
C GLY A 522 -7.37 -8.55 -2.17
N TRP A 523 -7.47 -8.40 -0.84
CA TRP A 523 -6.70 -9.19 0.14
C TRP A 523 -6.84 -10.70 -0.02
N ASN A 524 -7.99 -11.17 -0.53
CA ASN A 524 -8.29 -12.58 -0.79
C ASN A 524 -8.65 -12.86 -2.25
N MET A 525 -8.11 -12.09 -3.21
CA MET A 525 -8.46 -12.25 -4.63
C MET A 525 -8.08 -13.62 -5.21
N ASP A 526 -7.17 -14.33 -4.58
CA ASP A 526 -6.85 -15.72 -4.90
C ASP A 526 -7.99 -16.71 -4.57
N ARG A 527 -8.97 -16.28 -3.76
CA ARG A 527 -10.16 -17.05 -3.39
C ARG A 527 -11.42 -16.63 -4.15
N TRP A 528 -11.35 -15.59 -4.98
CA TRP A 528 -12.47 -15.17 -5.81
C TRP A 528 -12.81 -16.24 -6.83
N ARG A 529 -14.09 -16.33 -7.15
CA ARG A 529 -14.58 -17.28 -8.14
C ARG A 529 -15.74 -16.70 -8.95
N ILE A 530 -15.89 -17.16 -10.18
CA ILE A 530 -17.06 -16.84 -11.00
C ILE A 530 -18.21 -17.72 -10.51
N MET A 531 -19.34 -17.09 -10.19
CA MET A 531 -20.53 -17.78 -9.72
C MET A 531 -21.30 -18.38 -10.91
N PRO A 532 -21.87 -19.61 -10.75
CA PRO A 532 -22.84 -20.12 -11.71
C PRO A 532 -24.04 -19.16 -11.83
N GLN A 533 -24.60 -19.05 -13.03
CA GLN A 533 -25.66 -18.07 -13.32
C GLN A 533 -26.92 -18.25 -12.47
N ASP A 534 -27.25 -19.48 -12.09
CA ASP A 534 -28.35 -19.85 -11.23
C ASP A 534 -28.10 -19.53 -9.75
N ALA A 535 -26.86 -19.25 -9.36
CA ALA A 535 -26.44 -18.85 -8.02
C ALA A 535 -26.27 -17.34 -7.84
N ILE A 536 -26.44 -16.52 -8.90
CA ILE A 536 -26.31 -15.06 -8.83
C ILE A 536 -27.56 -14.49 -8.13
N PRO A 537 -27.41 -13.76 -7.03
CA PRO A 537 -28.53 -13.12 -6.35
C PRO A 537 -29.25 -12.14 -7.31
N SER A 538 -30.57 -12.28 -7.43
CA SER A 538 -31.38 -11.25 -8.11
C SER A 538 -31.23 -9.93 -7.37
N SER A 539 -31.26 -8.80 -8.09
CA SER A 539 -31.20 -7.46 -7.50
C SER A 539 -32.14 -7.37 -6.29
N SER A 540 -31.59 -7.22 -5.09
CA SER A 540 -32.37 -6.92 -3.90
C SER A 540 -32.94 -5.51 -4.10
N GLY A 541 -34.19 -5.45 -4.56
CA GLY A 541 -34.98 -4.23 -4.47
C GLY A 541 -34.88 -3.70 -3.04
N GLY A 542 -34.54 -2.43 -2.93
CA GLY A 542 -34.18 -1.77 -1.68
C GLY A 542 -35.03 -2.20 -0.48
N GLN A 543 -34.33 -2.60 0.57
CA GLN A 543 -34.88 -2.50 1.91
C GLN A 543 -34.30 -1.26 2.57
N GLN A 544 -35.21 -0.42 3.01
CA GLN A 544 -35.10 0.86 3.67
C GLN A 544 -34.19 0.85 4.92
#